data_69ddf776f2798f9dd2d3937d29dcd0eb
#
_entry.id   69ddf776f2798f9dd2d3937d29dcd0eb
#
_cell.length_a   1.000
_cell.length_b   1.000
_cell.length_c   1.000
_cell.angle_alpha   90.00
_cell.angle_beta   90.00
_cell.angle_gamma   90.00
#
_symmetry.space_group_name_H-M   'P 1'
#
loop_
_entity.id
_entity.type
_entity.pdbx_description
1 polymer ?
#
loop_
_entity_poly.entity_id
_entity_poly.type
_entity_poly.pdbx_seq_one_letter_code
_entity_poly.pdbx_strand_id
1 'polypeptide(L)'
;MQKKGYPDLGPVVVKAPVAKVFDESKTILTSMGMNVVDAEPIQGRIEATDTSLLFGFEDDLVVRIVPQADGTVRVDVRSKSRVGRSDLGINAPRIRGFIKSLQKRLATA
;
A
#
# COMPACT_ATOMS: atom_id res chain seq x y z
N MET A 1 -18.85 -11.21 -8.78
CA MET A 1 -18.59 -10.76 -8.36
C MET A 1 -18.37 -10.04 -7.94
N GLN A 2 -18.60 -9.85 -7.63
CA GLN A 2 -18.46 -9.19 -7.17
C GLN A 2 -17.74 -8.48 -6.76
N LYS A 3 -17.67 -7.91 -7.18
CA LYS A 3 -16.98 -7.29 -6.70
C LYS A 3 -17.38 -6.79 -5.54
N LYS A 4 -17.17 -6.89 -4.75
CA LYS A 4 -17.51 -6.72 -3.53
C LYS A 4 -17.59 -5.35 -3.03
N GLY A 5 -17.80 -4.31 -3.62
CA GLY A 5 -18.06 -2.99 -3.13
C GLY A 5 -16.87 -2.19 -2.64
N TYR A 6 -15.68 -2.51 -3.12
CA TYR A 6 -14.49 -1.74 -2.77
C TYR A 6 -13.74 -1.34 -4.04
N PRO A 7 -14.43 -0.65 -4.95
CA PRO A 7 -13.76 -0.28 -6.21
C PRO A 7 -12.62 0.71 -6.02
N ASP A 8 -12.62 1.44 -4.92
CA ASP A 8 -11.56 2.39 -4.64
C ASP A 8 -10.28 1.73 -4.15
N LEU A 9 -10.27 0.41 -4.02
CA LEU A 9 -9.07 -0.32 -3.60
C LEU A 9 -8.28 -0.85 -4.77
N GLY A 10 -8.66 -0.55 -5.98
CA GLY A 10 -7.94 -0.97 -7.16
C GLY A 10 -6.64 -0.18 -7.33
N PRO A 11 -5.86 -0.51 -8.36
CA PRO A 11 -4.61 0.19 -8.60
C PRO A 11 -4.83 1.69 -8.81
N VAL A 12 -3.86 2.46 -8.38
CA VAL A 12 -3.90 3.91 -8.49
C VAL A 12 -2.77 4.35 -9.42
N VAL A 13 -3.04 5.32 -10.28
CA VAL A 13 -2.05 5.85 -11.19
C VAL A 13 -1.69 7.27 -10.74
N VAL A 14 -0.40 7.52 -10.59
CA VAL A 14 0.09 8.82 -10.15
C VAL A 14 1.13 9.35 -11.12
N LYS A 15 1.31 10.65 -11.12
CA LYS A 15 2.29 11.31 -11.98
C LYS A 15 3.45 11.78 -11.13
N ALA A 16 4.44 10.93 -10.96
CA ALA A 16 5.62 11.26 -10.18
C ALA A 16 6.71 10.25 -10.54
N PRO A 17 7.98 10.59 -10.29
CA PRO A 17 9.06 9.63 -10.55
C PRO A 17 8.92 8.39 -9.67
N VAL A 18 9.32 7.24 -10.21
CA VAL A 18 9.24 5.99 -9.48
C VAL A 18 9.97 6.08 -8.14
N ALA A 19 11.17 6.68 -8.13
CA ALA A 19 11.94 6.79 -6.90
C ALA A 19 11.20 7.56 -5.83
N LYS A 20 10.51 8.63 -6.24
CA LYS A 20 9.76 9.43 -5.29
C LYS A 20 8.55 8.67 -4.75
N VAL A 21 7.84 7.97 -5.63
CA VAL A 21 6.69 7.17 -5.21
C VAL A 21 7.14 6.09 -4.23
N PHE A 22 8.27 5.47 -4.52
CA PHE A 22 8.82 4.42 -3.66
C PHE A 22 9.13 4.96 -2.26
N ASP A 23 9.86 6.08 -2.21
CA ASP A 23 10.26 6.66 -0.93
C ASP A 23 9.06 7.14 -0.12
N GLU A 24 8.12 7.81 -0.77
CA GLU A 24 6.94 8.29 -0.07
C GLU A 24 6.11 7.12 0.45
N SER A 25 6.02 6.04 -0.31
CA SER A 25 5.29 4.87 0.14
C SER A 25 5.90 4.29 1.40
N LYS A 26 7.23 4.18 1.46
CA LYS A 26 7.88 3.69 2.67
C LYS A 26 7.61 4.60 3.87
N THR A 27 7.67 5.89 3.64
CA THR A 27 7.42 6.86 4.71
C THR A 27 6.01 6.72 5.24
N ILE A 28 5.03 6.58 4.34
CA ILE A 28 3.64 6.45 4.76
C ILE A 28 3.43 5.18 5.58
N LEU A 29 3.98 4.06 5.11
CA LEU A 29 3.83 2.81 5.85
C LEU A 29 4.39 2.93 7.25
N THR A 30 5.55 3.56 7.40
CA THR A 30 6.14 3.78 8.71
C THR A 30 5.25 4.67 9.56
N SER A 31 4.70 5.73 8.98
CA SER A 31 3.86 6.63 9.73
C SER A 31 2.54 6.00 10.14
N MET A 32 2.12 4.95 9.45
CA MET A 32 0.92 4.20 9.80
C MET A 32 1.17 3.18 10.91
N GLY A 33 2.40 3.12 11.40
CA GLY A 33 2.73 2.18 12.45
C GLY A 33 3.10 0.80 11.94
N MET A 34 3.31 0.66 10.66
CA MET A 34 3.70 -0.62 10.09
C MET A 34 5.20 -0.77 10.04
N ASN A 35 5.66 -2.00 10.09
CA ASN A 35 7.07 -2.31 10.05
C ASN A 35 7.43 -2.73 8.64
N VAL A 36 8.28 -1.95 7.96
CA VAL A 36 8.72 -2.29 6.61
C VAL A 36 9.77 -3.39 6.73
N VAL A 37 9.42 -4.58 6.26
CA VAL A 37 10.29 -5.75 6.38
C VAL A 37 11.08 -6.03 5.12
N ASP A 38 10.65 -5.48 3.99
CA ASP A 38 11.37 -5.68 2.74
C ASP A 38 11.07 -4.53 1.80
N ALA A 39 12.08 -4.04 1.12
CA ALA A 39 11.93 -2.95 0.16
C ALA A 39 12.92 -3.17 -0.97
N GLU A 40 12.37 -3.45 -2.16
CA GLU A 40 13.17 -3.76 -3.35
C GLU A 40 12.92 -2.69 -4.40
N PRO A 41 13.75 -1.63 -4.43
CA PRO A 41 13.50 -0.52 -5.37
C PRO A 41 13.54 -0.95 -6.84
N ILE A 42 14.39 -1.89 -7.19
CA ILE A 42 14.49 -2.33 -8.57
C ILE A 42 13.20 -3.01 -9.02
N GLN A 43 12.60 -3.80 -8.14
CA GLN A 43 11.34 -4.47 -8.45
C GLN A 43 10.13 -3.61 -8.14
N GLY A 44 10.33 -2.49 -7.44
CA GLY A 44 9.22 -1.64 -7.06
C GLY A 44 8.31 -2.30 -6.05
N ARG A 45 8.87 -3.08 -5.14
CA ARG A 45 8.07 -3.81 -4.15
C ARG A 45 8.44 -3.40 -2.74
N ILE A 46 7.43 -3.17 -1.93
CA ILE A 46 7.61 -2.89 -0.52
C ILE A 46 6.68 -3.81 0.26
N GLU A 47 7.21 -4.46 1.28
CA GLU A 47 6.41 -5.32 2.14
C GLU A 47 6.48 -4.79 3.57
N ALA A 48 5.34 -4.68 4.20
CA ALA A 48 5.25 -4.20 5.57
C ALA A 48 4.32 -5.10 6.36
N THR A 49 4.56 -5.15 7.66
CA THR A 49 3.79 -6.00 8.55
C THR A 49 3.25 -5.17 9.70
N ASP A 50 2.02 -5.44 10.08
CA ASP A 50 1.40 -4.84 11.25
C ASP A 50 1.01 -5.97 12.18
N THR A 51 1.52 -5.93 13.41
CA THR A 51 1.23 -6.95 14.40
C THR A 51 0.32 -6.35 15.46
N SER A 52 -0.85 -6.95 15.63
CA SER A 52 -1.75 -6.54 16.69
C SER A 52 -1.28 -7.13 17.99
N LEU A 53 -0.79 -6.27 18.88
CA LEU A 53 -0.25 -6.74 20.14
C LEU A 53 -1.32 -7.34 21.05
N LEU A 54 -2.54 -6.83 20.94
CA LEU A 54 -3.62 -7.33 21.79
C LEU A 54 -4.08 -8.71 21.39
N PHE A 55 -4.10 -8.98 20.10
CA PHE A 55 -4.68 -10.23 19.60
C PHE A 55 -3.68 -11.14 18.94
N GLY A 56 -2.46 -10.68 18.77
CA GLY A 56 -1.44 -11.51 18.14
C GLY A 56 -1.64 -11.72 16.65
N PHE A 57 -2.49 -10.90 16.01
CA PHE A 57 -2.69 -11.01 14.58
C PHE A 57 -1.59 -10.28 13.83
N GLU A 58 -1.21 -10.83 12.70
CA GLU A 58 -0.24 -10.19 11.82
C GLU A 58 -0.86 -9.99 10.46
N ASP A 59 -0.78 -8.78 9.97
CA ASP A 59 -1.29 -8.43 8.65
C ASP A 59 -0.13 -7.97 7.80
N ASP A 60 -0.11 -8.43 6.56
CA ASP A 60 0.91 -8.05 5.61
C ASP A 60 0.33 -7.07 4.61
N LEU A 61 1.11 -6.07 4.26
CA LEU A 61 0.74 -5.12 3.22
C LEU A 61 1.85 -5.12 2.18
N VAL A 62 1.48 -5.32 0.93
CA VAL A 62 2.44 -5.32 -0.17
C VAL A 62 2.09 -4.21 -1.12
N VAL A 63 3.06 -3.35 -1.40
CA VAL A 63 2.90 -2.25 -2.34
C VAL A 63 3.77 -2.53 -3.55
N ARG A 64 3.18 -2.48 -4.73
CA ARG A 64 3.90 -2.66 -5.98
C ARG A 64 3.82 -1.38 -6.79
N ILE A 65 4.97 -0.93 -7.24
CA ILE A 65 5.11 0.33 -7.95
C ILE A 65 5.66 0.02 -9.32
N VAL A 66 4.86 0.29 -10.35
CA VAL A 66 5.19 -0.10 -11.71
C VAL A 66 5.19 1.13 -12.62
N PRO A 67 6.33 1.48 -13.20
CA PRO A 67 6.35 2.58 -14.17
C PRO A 67 5.62 2.17 -15.44
N GLN A 68 4.90 3.11 -16.01
CA GLN A 68 4.13 2.83 -17.20
C GLN A 68 4.69 3.57 -18.41
N ALA A 69 4.32 3.11 -19.60
CA ALA A 69 4.89 3.63 -20.83
C ALA A 69 4.59 5.11 -21.05
N ASP A 70 3.49 5.61 -20.49
CA ASP A 70 3.10 7.01 -20.69
C ASP A 70 3.74 7.96 -19.67
N GLY A 71 4.67 7.48 -18.87
CA GLY A 71 5.34 8.31 -17.89
C GLY A 71 4.68 8.37 -16.54
N THR A 72 3.55 7.71 -16.39
CA THR A 72 2.90 7.61 -15.08
C THR A 72 3.41 6.40 -14.32
N VAL A 73 2.99 6.28 -13.06
CA VAL A 73 3.39 5.17 -12.20
C VAL A 73 2.12 4.56 -11.62
N ARG A 74 2.02 3.26 -11.76
CA ARG A 74 0.88 2.54 -11.20
C ARG A 74 1.27 1.97 -9.84
N VAL A 75 0.42 2.20 -8.86
CA VAL A 75 0.64 1.73 -7.49
C VAL A 75 -0.47 0.74 -7.14
N ASP A 76 -0.07 -0.46 -6.80
CA ASP A 76 -1.00 -1.53 -6.46
C ASP A 76 -0.74 -1.93 -5.01
N VAL A 77 -1.77 -1.92 -4.18
CA VAL A 77 -1.65 -2.20 -2.75
C VAL A 77 -2.50 -3.41 -2.42
N ARG A 78 -1.91 -4.39 -1.77
CA ARG A 78 -2.62 -5.57 -1.33
C ARG A 78 -2.40 -5.79 0.15
N SER A 79 -3.45 -6.20 0.83
CA SER A 79 -3.39 -6.47 2.24
C SER A 79 -3.86 -7.89 2.49
N LYS A 80 -3.18 -8.59 3.39
CA LYS A 80 -3.46 -9.98 3.65
C LYS A 80 -3.27 -10.25 5.13
N SER A 81 -4.25 -10.91 5.72
CA SER A 81 -4.17 -11.28 7.13
C SER A 81 -3.57 -12.67 7.24
N ARG A 82 -2.58 -12.82 8.10
CA ARG A 82 -1.90 -14.10 8.26
C ARG A 82 -2.72 -15.11 9.05
N VAL A 83 -3.74 -14.66 9.72
CA VAL A 83 -4.54 -15.55 10.56
C VAL A 83 -5.59 -16.29 9.74
N GLY A 84 -5.59 -16.13 8.45
CA GLY A 84 -6.53 -16.85 7.62
C GLY A 84 -7.93 -16.27 7.62
N ARG A 85 -8.08 -15.06 8.07
CA ARG A 85 -9.36 -14.38 8.04
C ARG A 85 -9.35 -13.35 6.96
N SER A 86 -10.44 -13.29 6.28
CA SER A 86 -10.64 -12.25 5.31
C SER A 86 -11.30 -11.10 6.05
N ASP A 87 -10.55 -10.06 6.34
CA ASP A 87 -11.08 -8.98 7.12
C ASP A 87 -11.02 -7.67 6.38
N LEU A 88 -11.93 -7.50 5.44
CA LEU A 88 -12.02 -6.28 4.66
C LEU A 88 -12.42 -5.09 5.51
N GLY A 89 -13.07 -5.35 6.65
CA GLY A 89 -13.41 -4.27 7.56
C GLY A 89 -12.20 -3.58 8.16
N ILE A 90 -11.09 -4.31 8.29
CA ILE A 90 -9.85 -3.74 8.81
C ILE A 90 -8.93 -3.32 7.69
N ASN A 91 -8.79 -4.16 6.67
CA ASN A 91 -7.81 -3.92 5.62
C ASN A 91 -8.23 -2.83 4.64
N ALA A 92 -9.51 -2.71 4.35
CA ALA A 92 -9.97 -1.73 3.40
C ALA A 92 -9.69 -0.30 3.86
N PRO A 93 -10.00 0.10 5.10
CA PRO A 93 -9.65 1.45 5.56
C PRO A 93 -8.14 1.69 5.56
N ARG A 94 -7.36 0.65 5.86
CA ARG A 94 -5.91 0.78 5.85
C ARG A 94 -5.40 1.10 4.45
N ILE A 95 -5.89 0.38 3.45
CA ILE A 95 -5.48 0.61 2.07
C ILE A 95 -5.92 1.99 1.59
N ARG A 96 -7.15 2.39 1.93
CA ARG A 96 -7.63 3.71 1.56
C ARG A 96 -6.79 4.81 2.17
N GLY A 97 -6.42 4.62 3.44
CA GLY A 97 -5.58 5.60 4.13
C GLY A 97 -4.22 5.73 3.47
N PHE A 98 -3.65 4.61 3.08
CA PHE A 98 -2.37 4.63 2.39
C PHE A 98 -2.47 5.39 1.06
N ILE A 99 -3.46 5.05 0.26
CA ILE A 99 -3.62 5.67 -1.05
C ILE A 99 -3.87 7.16 -0.93
N LYS A 100 -4.73 7.54 0.01
CA LYS A 100 -5.05 8.94 0.21
C LYS A 100 -3.81 9.74 0.65
N SER A 101 -3.03 9.17 1.56
CA SER A 101 -1.81 9.82 2.01
C SER A 101 -0.81 9.95 0.88
N LEU A 102 -0.68 8.92 0.06
CA LEU A 102 0.24 8.96 -1.06
C LEU A 102 -0.15 10.04 -2.05
N GLN A 103 -1.41 10.11 -2.41
CA GLN A 103 -1.88 11.13 -3.34
C GLN A 103 -1.66 12.52 -2.80
N LYS A 104 -1.90 12.71 -1.51
CA LYS A 104 -1.72 14.01 -0.89
C LYS A 104 -0.26 14.43 -0.88
N ARG A 105 0.63 13.50 -0.52
CA ARG A 105 2.06 13.82 -0.45
C ARG A 105 2.63 14.10 -1.83
N LEU A 106 2.18 13.38 -2.84
CA LEU A 106 2.67 13.62 -4.19
C LEU A 106 2.12 14.92 -4.77
N ALA A 107 0.93 15.30 -4.37
CA ALA A 107 0.33 16.53 -4.87
C ALA A 107 1.02 17.77 -4.31
N THR A 108 1.59 17.66 -3.11
CA THR A 108 2.25 18.80 -2.47
C THR A 108 3.75 18.84 -2.71
N ALA A 109 4.28 17.87 -3.38
CA ALA A 109 5.72 17.76 -3.59
C ALA A 109 6.27 18.64 -4.72
#